data_d760dc512bc6d16cc9f47bee08673ec9
#
_entry.id   d760dc512bc6d16cc9f47bee08673ec9
#
_cell.length_a   1.000
_cell.length_b   1.000
_cell.length_c   1.000
_cell.angle_alpha   90.00
_cell.angle_beta   90.00
_cell.angle_gamma   90.00
#
_symmetry.space_group_name_H-M   'P 1'
#
loop_
_entity.id
_entity.type
_entity.pdbx_description
1 polymer ?
#
loop_
_entity_poly.entity_id
_entity_poly.type
_entity_poly.pdbx_seq_one_letter_code
_entity_poly.pdbx_strand_id
1 'polypeptide(L)'
;RLKDHEGVAQVVGITGPPGAGKSTLVDKLISQFRARGRKVGVLAVDPTSPFSGGAILGDRLRMQSHATDAGVFIRSLATRGSLGGISKATHAAIKVLDAAGYDIILVETVGVGQSEIDIVRVADTVVLISVPGLGDDIQVIKAGIMEIGDIFVVNKADRDGADRLVRELRAMLETQAQLSRGQAPSGGPDTLAARDPTFMHHAGLVEGSNISAKEASTSIWRDSSTPIYFDSEQIPIPPVLKTIAATGVGVAELSEAIIQHFELLKKTGELDKKRLESIKYQLGQFIFDEVSQVLNSPPVSELRNNLAEQVFIRKLDVYSAGMALFHKIQLKETKGAAHESPQD
;
A
#
# COMPACT_ATOMS: atom_id res chain seq x y z
N ARG A 1 -12.36 0.36 -23.18
CA ARG A 1 -11.66 -0.28 -24.31
C ARG A 1 -10.33 -0.96 -23.91
N LEU A 2 -10.16 -1.31 -22.64
CA LEU A 2 -9.00 -2.09 -22.16
C LEU A 2 -9.42 -3.53 -21.76
N LYS A 3 -10.59 -4.00 -22.23
CA LYS A 3 -11.23 -5.23 -21.77
C LYS A 3 -10.56 -6.54 -22.21
N ASP A 4 -9.66 -6.47 -23.18
CA ASP A 4 -9.13 -7.67 -23.84
C ASP A 4 -7.66 -7.99 -23.47
N HIS A 5 -7.08 -7.27 -22.50
CA HIS A 5 -5.75 -7.57 -21.98
C HIS A 5 -5.89 -8.10 -20.55
N GLU A 6 -5.68 -9.40 -20.41
CA GLU A 6 -5.52 -10.04 -19.11
C GLU A 6 -4.30 -9.43 -18.42
N GLY A 7 -4.49 -8.92 -17.18
CA GLY A 7 -3.45 -8.32 -16.38
C GLY A 7 -2.30 -9.29 -16.10
N VAL A 8 -1.28 -9.25 -16.96
CA VAL A 8 -0.13 -10.15 -16.93
C VAL A 8 1.04 -9.52 -16.20
N ALA A 9 1.07 -8.16 -16.14
CA ALA A 9 2.16 -7.45 -15.49
C ALA A 9 2.24 -7.77 -14.00
N GLN A 10 3.47 -7.97 -13.52
CA GLN A 10 3.78 -8.03 -12.09
C GLN A 10 3.92 -6.61 -11.56
N VAL A 11 3.13 -6.25 -10.54
CA VAL A 11 3.23 -4.97 -9.85
C VAL A 11 4.06 -5.13 -8.58
N VAL A 12 5.18 -4.42 -8.50
CA VAL A 12 6.11 -4.48 -7.36
C VAL A 12 6.10 -3.15 -6.65
N GLY A 13 5.66 -3.14 -5.40
CA GLY A 13 5.71 -1.98 -4.52
C GLY A 13 7.04 -1.88 -3.81
N ILE A 14 7.67 -0.70 -3.84
CA ILE A 14 8.95 -0.44 -3.17
C ILE A 14 8.73 0.67 -2.15
N THR A 15 8.90 0.33 -0.88
CA THR A 15 8.67 1.23 0.23
C THR A 15 9.79 1.15 1.27
N GLY A 16 9.79 2.08 2.21
CA GLY A 16 10.81 2.20 3.27
C GLY A 16 11.16 3.65 3.56
N PRO A 17 11.92 3.95 4.61
CA PRO A 17 12.17 5.30 5.08
C PRO A 17 12.88 6.20 4.06
N PRO A 18 12.76 7.54 4.21
CA PRO A 18 13.50 8.49 3.38
C PRO A 18 15.00 8.23 3.50
N GLY A 19 15.71 8.34 2.40
CA GLY A 19 17.16 8.10 2.38
C GLY A 19 17.59 6.63 2.44
N ALA A 20 16.65 5.66 2.46
CA ALA A 20 16.98 4.24 2.42
C ALA A 20 17.60 3.78 1.09
N GLY A 21 17.56 4.62 0.05
CA GLY A 21 18.14 4.32 -1.27
C GLY A 21 17.17 3.62 -2.21
N LYS A 22 15.86 3.80 -2.01
CA LYS A 22 14.79 3.24 -2.85
C LYS A 22 15.01 3.51 -4.33
N SER A 23 15.13 4.78 -4.73
CA SER A 23 15.29 5.17 -6.13
C SER A 23 16.58 4.62 -6.76
N THR A 24 17.67 4.51 -5.96
CA THR A 24 18.91 3.87 -6.43
C THR A 24 18.72 2.39 -6.64
N LEU A 25 17.97 1.73 -5.75
CA LEU A 25 17.65 0.31 -5.89
C LEU A 25 16.74 0.06 -7.09
N VAL A 26 15.74 0.93 -7.31
CA VAL A 26 14.85 0.89 -8.49
C VAL A 26 15.66 1.00 -9.78
N ASP A 27 16.62 1.94 -9.88
CA ASP A 27 17.53 2.08 -11.04
C ASP A 27 18.27 0.78 -11.36
N LYS A 28 18.77 0.09 -10.33
CA LYS A 28 19.47 -1.19 -10.51
C LYS A 28 18.51 -2.35 -10.84
N LEU A 29 17.31 -2.37 -10.26
CA LEU A 29 16.29 -3.35 -10.61
C LEU A 29 15.83 -3.21 -12.07
N ILE A 30 15.65 -1.98 -12.57
CA ILE A 30 15.37 -1.75 -14.00
C ILE A 30 16.43 -2.46 -14.84
N SER A 31 17.72 -2.21 -14.54
CA SER A 31 18.83 -2.83 -15.29
C SER A 31 18.78 -4.35 -15.24
N GLN A 32 18.46 -4.96 -14.09
CA GLN A 32 18.35 -6.42 -13.94
C GLN A 32 17.18 -7.00 -14.75
N PHE A 33 16.01 -6.37 -14.70
CA PHE A 33 14.85 -6.84 -15.47
C PHE A 33 15.05 -6.62 -16.98
N ARG A 34 15.65 -5.49 -17.38
CA ARG A 34 15.98 -5.23 -18.79
C ARG A 34 17.00 -6.22 -19.35
N ALA A 35 18.00 -6.59 -18.58
CA ALA A 35 18.96 -7.65 -18.97
C ALA A 35 18.28 -9.01 -19.23
N ARG A 36 17.11 -9.25 -18.62
CA ARG A 36 16.26 -10.44 -18.86
C ARG A 36 15.24 -10.22 -19.99
N GLY A 37 15.34 -9.13 -20.76
CA GLY A 37 14.44 -8.81 -21.86
C GLY A 37 13.06 -8.29 -21.44
N ARG A 38 12.82 -8.02 -20.15
CA ARG A 38 11.52 -7.56 -19.64
C ARG A 38 11.32 -6.06 -19.90
N LYS A 39 10.11 -5.65 -20.27
CA LYS A 39 9.72 -4.25 -20.30
C LYS A 39 9.35 -3.78 -18.89
N VAL A 40 9.88 -2.63 -18.48
CA VAL A 40 9.74 -2.14 -17.09
C VAL A 40 9.08 -0.76 -17.08
N GLY A 41 7.94 -0.66 -16.41
CA GLY A 41 7.31 0.61 -16.05
C GLY A 41 7.70 1.03 -14.64
N VAL A 42 7.99 2.32 -14.43
CA VAL A 42 8.27 2.87 -13.09
C VAL A 42 7.31 4.02 -12.81
N LEU A 43 6.61 3.92 -11.70
CA LEU A 43 5.72 4.93 -11.17
C LEU A 43 6.26 5.41 -9.83
N ALA A 44 6.88 6.59 -9.80
CA ALA A 44 7.32 7.24 -8.57
C ALA A 44 6.16 8.06 -7.99
N VAL A 45 5.68 7.67 -6.80
CA VAL A 45 4.55 8.33 -6.13
C VAL A 45 5.09 9.34 -5.13
N ASP A 46 5.03 10.61 -5.48
CA ASP A 46 5.56 11.72 -4.69
C ASP A 46 4.46 12.48 -3.95
N PRO A 47 4.75 13.09 -2.77
CA PRO A 47 3.85 14.05 -2.18
C PRO A 47 3.58 15.19 -3.15
N THR A 48 2.39 15.75 -3.07
CA THR A 48 2.04 16.92 -3.88
C THR A 48 2.87 18.12 -3.43
N SER A 49 3.56 18.77 -4.36
CA SER A 49 4.24 20.03 -4.08
C SER A 49 3.21 21.11 -3.71
N PRO A 50 3.34 21.78 -2.56
CA PRO A 50 2.41 22.84 -2.16
C PRO A 50 2.49 24.06 -3.09
N PHE A 51 3.57 24.20 -3.90
CA PHE A 51 3.78 25.34 -4.79
C PHE A 51 3.30 25.09 -6.21
N SER A 52 3.49 23.88 -6.76
CA SER A 52 3.18 23.59 -8.16
C SER A 52 1.95 22.67 -8.33
N GLY A 53 1.44 22.07 -7.26
CA GLY A 53 0.38 21.04 -7.33
C GLY A 53 0.77 19.77 -8.07
N GLY A 54 2.05 19.66 -8.48
CA GLY A 54 2.63 18.51 -9.18
C GLY A 54 3.56 17.67 -8.30
N ALA A 55 4.10 16.58 -8.84
CA ALA A 55 5.12 15.77 -8.20
C ALA A 55 6.45 16.53 -8.07
N ILE A 56 7.19 16.26 -6.99
CA ILE A 56 8.51 16.85 -6.79
C ILE A 56 9.51 16.13 -7.69
N LEU A 57 10.02 16.81 -8.72
CA LEU A 57 10.78 16.26 -9.87
C LEU A 57 12.14 15.61 -9.54
N GLY A 58 12.54 15.47 -8.27
CA GLY A 58 13.90 15.02 -7.91
C GLY A 58 14.30 13.62 -8.39
N ASP A 59 13.34 12.71 -8.56
CA ASP A 59 13.64 11.29 -8.85
C ASP A 59 13.89 11.01 -10.34
N ARG A 60 13.35 11.82 -11.26
CA ARG A 60 13.64 11.68 -12.71
C ARG A 60 15.11 11.86 -13.06
N LEU A 61 15.83 12.69 -12.32
CA LEU A 61 17.25 12.94 -12.56
C LEU A 61 18.12 11.72 -12.23
N ARG A 62 17.67 10.85 -11.33
CA ARG A 62 18.42 9.67 -10.90
C ARG A 62 18.31 8.48 -11.86
N MET A 63 17.27 8.45 -12.70
CA MET A 63 16.99 7.35 -13.62
C MET A 63 17.21 7.73 -15.09
N GLN A 64 17.98 8.81 -15.34
CA GLN A 64 18.28 9.30 -16.70
C GLN A 64 19.01 8.27 -17.58
N SER A 65 19.73 7.33 -16.97
CA SER A 65 20.42 6.25 -17.67
C SER A 65 19.47 5.37 -18.50
N HIS A 66 18.18 5.33 -18.15
CA HIS A 66 17.16 4.53 -18.83
C HIS A 66 16.24 5.32 -19.76
N ALA A 67 16.45 6.65 -19.88
CA ALA A 67 15.54 7.54 -20.63
C ALA A 67 15.48 7.22 -22.14
N THR A 68 16.50 6.59 -22.69
CA THR A 68 16.59 6.22 -24.12
C THR A 68 16.21 4.76 -24.40
N ASP A 69 15.95 3.97 -23.36
CA ASP A 69 15.55 2.56 -23.52
C ASP A 69 14.04 2.47 -23.82
N ALA A 70 13.68 2.06 -25.04
CA ALA A 70 12.30 1.88 -25.47
C ALA A 70 11.50 0.85 -24.64
N GLY A 71 12.19 -0.02 -23.89
CA GLY A 71 11.57 -0.98 -22.98
C GLY A 71 11.39 -0.44 -21.55
N VAL A 72 11.67 0.84 -21.29
CA VAL A 72 11.53 1.47 -19.98
C VAL A 72 10.62 2.68 -20.07
N PHE A 73 9.66 2.75 -19.15
CA PHE A 73 8.78 3.91 -18.96
C PHE A 73 8.91 4.41 -17.54
N ILE A 74 9.15 5.71 -17.35
CA ILE A 74 9.28 6.32 -16.01
C ILE A 74 8.36 7.52 -15.89
N ARG A 75 7.55 7.56 -14.84
CA ARG A 75 6.67 8.70 -14.54
C ARG A 75 6.53 8.95 -13.05
N SER A 76 6.67 10.22 -12.65
CA SER A 76 6.30 10.67 -11.30
C SER A 76 4.82 11.06 -11.26
N LEU A 77 4.15 10.64 -10.20
CA LEU A 77 2.73 10.90 -9.92
C LEU A 77 2.61 11.61 -8.58
N ALA A 78 1.84 12.69 -8.53
CA ALA A 78 1.54 13.39 -7.28
C ALA A 78 0.34 12.74 -6.57
N THR A 79 0.39 12.67 -5.24
CA THR A 79 -0.71 12.11 -4.42
C THR A 79 -1.98 12.97 -4.43
N ARG A 80 -1.88 14.27 -4.74
CA ARG A 80 -2.97 15.26 -4.89
C ARG A 80 -4.02 15.22 -3.78
N GLY A 81 -3.59 15.09 -2.52
CA GLY A 81 -4.50 15.14 -1.37
C GLY A 81 -5.45 13.94 -1.25
N SER A 82 -5.19 12.85 -1.93
CA SER A 82 -5.91 11.59 -1.70
C SER A 82 -5.77 11.20 -0.23
N LEU A 83 -6.88 10.99 0.48
CA LEU A 83 -6.92 10.54 1.87
C LEU A 83 -6.25 9.17 2.09
N GLY A 84 -5.81 8.52 1.02
CA GLY A 84 -5.14 7.22 1.01
C GLY A 84 -3.87 7.20 0.15
N GLY A 85 -2.90 8.10 0.35
CA GLY A 85 -1.49 8.05 -0.13
C GLY A 85 -1.21 7.67 -1.59
N ILE A 86 -1.91 6.69 -2.16
CA ILE A 86 -1.79 6.27 -3.57
C ILE A 86 -3.02 6.74 -4.34
N SER A 87 -2.80 7.59 -5.34
CA SER A 87 -3.87 8.26 -6.08
C SER A 87 -4.57 7.33 -7.09
N LYS A 88 -5.82 7.66 -7.46
CA LYS A 88 -6.53 7.05 -8.60
C LYS A 88 -5.66 7.04 -9.88
N ALA A 89 -4.82 8.06 -10.05
CA ALA A 89 -3.92 8.15 -11.19
C ALA A 89 -2.87 7.01 -11.22
N THR A 90 -2.43 6.54 -10.05
CA THR A 90 -1.49 5.41 -9.95
C THR A 90 -2.15 4.11 -10.42
N HIS A 91 -3.36 3.81 -9.95
CA HIS A 91 -4.13 2.64 -10.42
C HIS A 91 -4.41 2.70 -11.93
N ALA A 92 -4.79 3.87 -12.45
CA ALA A 92 -5.02 4.04 -13.88
C ALA A 92 -3.72 3.86 -14.68
N ALA A 93 -2.59 4.39 -14.19
CA ALA A 93 -1.30 4.24 -14.84
C ALA A 93 -0.82 2.79 -14.87
N ILE A 94 -1.01 2.03 -13.78
CA ILE A 94 -0.72 0.58 -13.75
C ILE A 94 -1.52 -0.15 -14.83
N LYS A 95 -2.83 0.08 -14.93
CA LYS A 95 -3.68 -0.55 -15.95
C LYS A 95 -3.26 -0.19 -17.38
N VAL A 96 -2.84 1.05 -17.61
CA VAL A 96 -2.36 1.50 -18.93
C VAL A 96 -1.04 0.82 -19.28
N LEU A 97 -0.10 0.71 -18.34
CA LEU A 97 1.19 0.06 -18.57
C LEU A 97 1.01 -1.44 -18.82
N ASP A 98 0.16 -2.12 -18.05
CA ASP A 98 -0.19 -3.51 -18.24
C ASP A 98 -0.77 -3.76 -19.64
N ALA A 99 -1.76 -2.95 -20.05
CA ALA A 99 -2.35 -3.00 -21.38
C ALA A 99 -1.38 -2.64 -22.52
N ALA A 100 -0.32 -1.88 -22.21
CA ALA A 100 0.76 -1.55 -23.16
C ALA A 100 1.84 -2.66 -23.24
N GLY A 101 1.66 -3.77 -22.51
CA GLY A 101 2.53 -4.93 -22.53
C GLY A 101 3.84 -4.75 -21.76
N TYR A 102 3.80 -4.00 -20.66
CA TYR A 102 4.90 -3.99 -19.71
C TYR A 102 4.83 -5.25 -18.83
N ASP A 103 5.99 -5.89 -18.62
CA ASP A 103 6.08 -7.13 -17.84
C ASP A 103 6.15 -6.87 -16.33
N ILE A 104 6.87 -5.82 -15.94
CA ILE A 104 7.12 -5.43 -14.55
C ILE A 104 6.73 -3.96 -14.39
N ILE A 105 5.97 -3.67 -13.34
CA ILE A 105 5.62 -2.29 -12.97
C ILE A 105 6.11 -2.03 -11.56
N LEU A 106 7.17 -1.20 -11.43
CA LEU A 106 7.72 -0.80 -10.14
C LEU A 106 6.99 0.45 -9.65
N VAL A 107 6.38 0.38 -8.47
CA VAL A 107 5.72 1.52 -7.81
C VAL A 107 6.56 1.90 -6.60
N GLU A 108 7.22 3.06 -6.66
CA GLU A 108 8.07 3.57 -5.60
C GLU A 108 7.33 4.63 -4.78
N THR A 109 7.34 4.52 -3.45
CA THR A 109 6.83 5.54 -2.52
C THR A 109 7.96 6.42 -1.97
N VAL A 110 7.63 7.65 -1.57
CA VAL A 110 8.65 8.60 -1.04
C VAL A 110 9.14 8.25 0.35
N GLY A 111 8.43 7.38 1.06
CA GLY A 111 8.83 6.97 2.41
C GLY A 111 8.35 7.93 3.51
N VAL A 112 7.25 8.66 3.28
CA VAL A 112 6.63 9.52 4.28
C VAL A 112 5.11 9.34 4.27
N GLY A 113 4.55 8.87 5.38
CA GLY A 113 3.12 8.85 5.64
C GLY A 113 2.35 7.65 5.08
N GLN A 114 1.04 7.84 4.88
CA GLN A 114 0.05 6.81 4.56
C GLN A 114 0.36 6.01 3.27
N SER A 115 1.13 6.59 2.33
CA SER A 115 1.50 5.93 1.08
C SER A 115 2.32 4.65 1.25
N GLU A 116 3.00 4.50 2.39
CA GLU A 116 3.77 3.30 2.73
C GLU A 116 2.85 2.09 2.97
N ILE A 117 1.68 2.32 3.57
CA ILE A 117 0.70 1.27 3.85
C ILE A 117 -0.15 1.00 2.61
N ASP A 118 -0.52 2.04 1.87
CA ASP A 118 -1.39 1.89 0.70
C ASP A 118 -0.73 1.17 -0.48
N ILE A 119 0.60 1.06 -0.49
CA ILE A 119 1.35 0.29 -1.49
C ILE A 119 0.90 -1.18 -1.56
N VAL A 120 0.51 -1.77 -0.41
CA VAL A 120 0.01 -3.16 -0.32
C VAL A 120 -1.23 -3.38 -1.17
N ARG A 121 -2.02 -2.33 -1.36
CA ARG A 121 -3.31 -2.38 -2.06
C ARG A 121 -3.18 -2.34 -3.56
N VAL A 122 -2.01 -1.98 -4.07
CA VAL A 122 -1.72 -1.86 -5.51
C VAL A 122 -0.71 -2.88 -5.99
N ALA A 123 0.17 -3.36 -5.11
CA ALA A 123 1.28 -4.24 -5.46
C ALA A 123 0.94 -5.72 -5.27
N ASP A 124 1.39 -6.54 -6.21
CA ASP A 124 1.38 -7.99 -6.07
C ASP A 124 2.49 -8.45 -5.10
N THR A 125 3.65 -7.76 -5.14
CA THR A 125 4.81 -8.01 -4.27
C THR A 125 5.27 -6.70 -3.65
N VAL A 126 5.42 -6.65 -2.32
CA VAL A 126 5.91 -5.48 -1.59
C VAL A 126 7.34 -5.74 -1.10
N VAL A 127 8.26 -4.89 -1.53
CA VAL A 127 9.65 -4.86 -1.09
C VAL A 127 9.81 -3.75 -0.05
N LEU A 128 10.08 -4.14 1.20
CA LEU A 128 10.34 -3.21 2.30
C LEU A 128 11.85 -3.00 2.47
N ILE A 129 12.30 -1.77 2.30
CA ILE A 129 13.72 -1.42 2.40
C ILE A 129 14.01 -0.80 3.76
N SER A 130 15.02 -1.33 4.44
CA SER A 130 15.60 -0.80 5.68
C SER A 130 17.09 -0.52 5.50
N VAL A 131 17.68 0.31 6.37
CA VAL A 131 19.12 0.61 6.34
C VAL A 131 19.69 0.60 7.75
N PRO A 132 20.94 0.20 7.96
CA PRO A 132 21.55 0.24 9.29
C PRO A 132 21.79 1.69 9.74
N GLY A 133 21.57 1.96 11.04
CA GLY A 133 21.96 3.22 11.69
C GLY A 133 20.89 4.30 11.79
N LEU A 134 19.67 4.08 11.31
CA LEU A 134 18.53 4.95 11.59
C LEU A 134 17.85 4.44 12.88
N GLY A 135 18.22 5.01 14.03
CA GLY A 135 17.81 4.52 15.37
C GLY A 135 16.30 4.46 15.62
N ASP A 136 15.51 5.24 14.91
CA ASP A 136 14.04 5.24 14.97
C ASP A 136 13.39 4.25 13.98
N ASP A 137 14.16 3.65 13.06
CA ASP A 137 13.60 2.78 12.01
C ASP A 137 13.01 1.49 12.55
N ILE A 138 13.55 0.95 13.63
CA ILE A 138 12.96 -0.22 14.29
C ILE A 138 11.59 0.16 14.91
N GLN A 139 11.38 1.40 15.31
CA GLN A 139 10.08 1.84 15.81
C GLN A 139 9.05 2.06 14.70
N VAL A 140 9.47 2.59 13.55
CA VAL A 140 8.63 2.68 12.34
C VAL A 140 8.30 1.29 11.81
N ILE A 141 9.27 0.37 11.83
CA ILE A 141 9.08 -1.05 11.50
C ILE A 141 8.12 -1.72 12.49
N LYS A 142 8.15 -1.39 13.79
CA LYS A 142 7.22 -1.89 14.81
C LYS A 142 5.77 -1.43 14.61
N ALA A 143 5.51 -0.33 13.90
CA ALA A 143 4.18 0.26 13.73
C ALA A 143 3.32 -0.37 12.61
N GLY A 144 3.34 -1.69 12.41
CA GLY A 144 2.50 -2.39 11.44
C GLY A 144 3.07 -2.48 10.02
N ILE A 145 4.20 -1.81 9.72
CA ILE A 145 4.85 -1.88 8.40
C ILE A 145 5.46 -3.27 8.14
N MET A 146 5.82 -4.01 9.20
CA MET A 146 6.30 -5.40 9.08
C MET A 146 5.25 -6.35 8.50
N GLU A 147 3.99 -6.05 8.70
CA GLU A 147 2.88 -6.90 8.26
C GLU A 147 2.60 -6.79 6.77
N ILE A 148 3.21 -5.79 6.10
CA ILE A 148 2.93 -5.49 4.71
C ILE A 148 4.03 -5.93 3.74
N GLY A 149 5.23 -6.29 4.24
CA GLY A 149 6.37 -6.65 3.42
C GLY A 149 6.35 -8.12 3.00
N ASP A 150 6.41 -8.39 1.71
CA ASP A 150 6.59 -9.74 1.16
C ASP A 150 8.09 -10.10 1.04
N ILE A 151 8.96 -9.07 0.87
CA ILE A 151 10.42 -9.21 0.80
C ILE A 151 11.06 -8.07 1.59
N PHE A 152 11.97 -8.40 2.50
CA PHE A 152 12.69 -7.42 3.30
C PHE A 152 14.10 -7.23 2.77
N VAL A 153 14.54 -5.97 2.65
CA VAL A 153 15.85 -5.61 2.12
C VAL A 153 16.58 -4.72 3.10
N VAL A 154 17.74 -5.15 3.55
CA VAL A 154 18.70 -4.31 4.25
C VAL A 154 19.65 -3.71 3.22
N ASN A 155 19.37 -2.48 2.80
CA ASN A 155 20.21 -1.74 1.86
C ASN A 155 21.36 -1.04 2.58
N LYS A 156 22.37 -0.60 1.84
CA LYS A 156 23.64 -0.06 2.38
C LYS A 156 24.29 -1.06 3.33
N ALA A 157 24.30 -2.33 2.93
CA ALA A 157 24.82 -3.43 3.74
C ALA A 157 26.35 -3.40 3.92
N ASP A 158 27.02 -2.45 3.29
CA ASP A 158 28.40 -2.07 3.53
C ASP A 158 28.63 -1.28 4.82
N ARG A 159 27.55 -0.80 5.45
CA ARG A 159 27.64 -0.04 6.70
C ARG A 159 27.63 -0.94 7.93
N ASP A 160 28.27 -0.46 8.97
CA ASP A 160 28.26 -1.11 10.29
C ASP A 160 26.82 -1.30 10.79
N GLY A 161 26.54 -2.46 11.40
CA GLY A 161 25.21 -2.79 11.92
C GLY A 161 24.28 -3.51 10.94
N ALA A 162 24.65 -3.67 9.68
CA ALA A 162 23.82 -4.37 8.68
C ALA A 162 23.47 -5.80 9.10
N ASP A 163 24.46 -6.57 9.57
CA ASP A 163 24.24 -7.95 10.01
C ASP A 163 23.37 -8.04 11.28
N ARG A 164 23.48 -7.04 12.15
CA ARG A 164 22.63 -6.94 13.32
C ARG A 164 21.18 -6.70 12.90
N LEU A 165 20.93 -5.74 12.01
CA LEU A 165 19.58 -5.43 11.50
C LEU A 165 18.95 -6.63 10.80
N VAL A 166 19.72 -7.40 10.01
CA VAL A 166 19.24 -8.65 9.38
C VAL A 166 18.78 -9.66 10.41
N ARG A 167 19.56 -9.87 11.49
CA ARG A 167 19.18 -10.79 12.57
C ARG A 167 17.93 -10.32 13.32
N GLU A 168 17.82 -9.04 13.61
CA GLU A 168 16.66 -8.45 14.27
C GLU A 168 15.39 -8.62 13.42
N LEU A 169 15.44 -8.30 12.12
CA LEU A 169 14.33 -8.49 11.20
C LEU A 169 13.89 -9.96 11.11
N ARG A 170 14.84 -10.89 10.99
CA ARG A 170 14.53 -12.34 10.94
C ARG A 170 13.86 -12.82 12.21
N ALA A 171 14.38 -12.45 13.37
CA ALA A 171 13.80 -12.82 14.65
C ALA A 171 12.37 -12.28 14.82
N MET A 172 12.10 -11.07 14.35
CA MET A 172 10.75 -10.47 14.39
C MET A 172 9.80 -11.23 13.45
N LEU A 173 10.20 -11.54 12.22
CA LEU A 173 9.40 -12.29 11.26
C LEU A 173 9.10 -13.72 11.73
N GLU A 174 10.08 -14.39 12.34
CA GLU A 174 9.90 -15.70 12.96
C GLU A 174 8.89 -15.66 14.11
N THR A 175 9.00 -14.65 14.97
CA THR A 175 8.06 -14.44 16.08
C THR A 175 6.64 -14.20 15.56
N GLN A 176 6.48 -13.36 14.55
CA GLN A 176 5.19 -13.09 13.92
C GLN A 176 4.57 -14.34 13.28
N ALA A 177 5.39 -15.13 12.58
CA ALA A 177 4.95 -16.40 12.00
C ALA A 177 4.49 -17.42 13.06
N GLN A 178 5.16 -17.47 14.22
CA GLN A 178 4.76 -18.32 15.35
C GLN A 178 3.43 -17.87 15.97
N LEU A 179 3.25 -16.56 16.18
CA LEU A 179 2.00 -15.99 16.70
C LEU A 179 0.82 -16.26 15.77
N SER A 180 1.03 -16.10 14.45
CA SER A 180 -0.02 -16.39 13.44
C SER A 180 -0.45 -17.87 13.41
N ARG A 181 0.46 -18.79 13.81
CA ARG A 181 0.18 -20.22 13.94
C ARG A 181 -0.43 -20.63 15.29
N GLY A 182 -0.71 -19.67 16.17
CA GLY A 182 -1.18 -19.93 17.53
C GLY A 182 -0.15 -20.62 18.42
N GLN A 183 1.13 -20.57 18.06
CA GLN A 183 2.25 -21.13 18.82
C GLN A 183 2.84 -20.07 19.73
N ALA A 184 3.14 -20.42 21.00
CA ALA A 184 3.89 -19.51 21.87
C ALA A 184 5.29 -19.24 21.29
N PRO A 185 5.81 -18.00 21.37
CA PRO A 185 7.15 -17.68 20.90
C PRO A 185 8.19 -18.59 21.57
N SER A 186 9.11 -19.15 20.78
CA SER A 186 10.15 -20.08 21.26
C SER A 186 11.30 -19.40 22.03
N GLY A 187 11.18 -18.09 22.32
CA GLY A 187 12.15 -17.33 23.12
C GLY A 187 11.67 -17.16 24.55
N GLY A 188 12.55 -17.41 25.52
CA GLY A 188 12.29 -17.15 26.94
C GLY A 188 11.92 -15.69 27.25
N PRO A 189 11.60 -15.34 28.51
CA PRO A 189 11.05 -14.04 28.92
C PRO A 189 11.91 -12.80 28.67
N ASP A 190 13.09 -12.97 28.06
CA ASP A 190 14.03 -11.88 27.71
C ASP A 190 13.91 -11.35 26.27
N THR A 191 12.93 -11.81 25.48
CA THR A 191 12.67 -11.22 24.16
C THR A 191 12.08 -9.82 24.32
N LEU A 192 12.60 -8.85 23.57
CA LEU A 192 12.20 -7.44 23.58
C LEU A 192 10.67 -7.21 23.50
N ALA A 193 9.93 -8.15 22.89
CA ALA A 193 8.48 -8.11 22.79
C ALA A 193 7.74 -8.27 24.14
N ALA A 194 8.36 -8.90 25.15
CA ALA A 194 7.75 -9.11 26.46
C ALA A 194 7.86 -7.88 27.40
N ARG A 195 8.62 -6.84 27.03
CA ARG A 195 8.89 -5.67 27.88
C ARG A 195 8.13 -4.41 27.51
N ASP A 196 7.38 -4.39 26.40
CA ASP A 196 6.64 -3.21 25.96
C ASP A 196 5.13 -3.40 26.17
N PRO A 197 4.55 -2.74 27.22
CA PRO A 197 3.10 -2.81 27.50
C PRO A 197 2.24 -2.26 26.36
N THR A 198 2.77 -1.43 25.46
CA THR A 198 2.05 -0.87 24.32
C THR A 198 1.79 -1.91 23.23
N PHE A 199 2.57 -2.98 23.17
CA PHE A 199 2.36 -4.07 22.22
C PHE A 199 1.07 -4.86 22.49
N MET A 200 0.67 -4.99 23.77
CA MET A 200 -0.54 -5.69 24.18
C MET A 200 -1.85 -4.90 23.91
N HIS A 201 -1.78 -3.56 23.84
CA HIS A 201 -2.97 -2.73 23.60
C HIS A 201 -3.42 -2.70 22.13
N HIS A 202 -2.56 -3.03 21.19
CA HIS A 202 -2.92 -3.09 19.74
C HIS A 202 -3.35 -4.49 19.29
N ALA A 203 -3.16 -5.51 20.14
CA ALA A 203 -3.59 -6.89 19.85
C ALA A 203 -5.06 -7.18 20.16
N GLY A 204 -5.90 -6.16 20.37
CA GLY A 204 -7.37 -6.28 20.39
C GLY A 204 -7.97 -7.20 21.46
N LEU A 205 -7.30 -7.39 22.61
CA LEU A 205 -7.91 -8.03 23.76
C LEU A 205 -8.71 -7.00 24.57
N VAL A 206 -9.92 -6.69 24.10
CA VAL A 206 -10.97 -6.11 24.94
C VAL A 206 -11.63 -7.26 25.67
N GLU A 207 -11.37 -7.37 26.96
CA GLU A 207 -12.13 -8.23 27.85
C GLU A 207 -13.60 -7.78 27.87
N GLY A 208 -14.50 -8.69 27.56
CA GLY A 208 -15.91 -8.60 27.94
C GLY A 208 -16.91 -8.32 26.83
N SER A 209 -17.14 -9.27 25.93
CA SER A 209 -18.48 -9.63 25.45
C SER A 209 -18.44 -10.97 24.73
N ASN A 210 -19.24 -11.92 25.20
CA ASN A 210 -19.51 -13.21 24.56
C ASN A 210 -20.27 -12.99 23.25
N ILE A 211 -19.56 -12.75 22.16
CA ILE A 211 -20.12 -12.83 20.80
C ILE A 211 -19.40 -13.98 20.11
N SER A 212 -20.18 -15.00 19.71
CA SER A 212 -19.66 -16.17 19.05
C SER A 212 -18.98 -15.78 17.73
N ALA A 213 -17.85 -16.42 17.46
CA ALA A 213 -16.99 -16.16 16.27
C ALA A 213 -17.71 -16.38 14.91
N LYS A 214 -18.97 -16.76 14.90
CA LYS A 214 -19.79 -16.97 13.69
C LYS A 214 -20.58 -15.74 13.24
N GLU A 215 -20.78 -14.73 14.11
CA GLU A 215 -21.58 -13.53 13.78
C GLU A 215 -20.74 -12.30 13.37
N ALA A 216 -19.43 -12.40 13.46
CA ALA A 216 -18.51 -11.31 13.07
C ALA A 216 -18.29 -11.17 11.54
N SER A 217 -18.98 -11.97 10.72
CA SER A 217 -18.74 -12.01 9.26
C SER A 217 -19.57 -11.00 8.43
N THR A 218 -20.33 -10.11 9.07
CA THR A 218 -21.26 -9.19 8.37
C THR A 218 -21.02 -7.69 8.60
N SER A 219 -19.88 -7.27 9.13
CA SER A 219 -19.56 -5.85 9.15
C SER A 219 -18.85 -5.44 7.85
N ILE A 220 -19.54 -4.69 7.02
CA ILE A 220 -19.07 -4.11 5.72
C ILE A 220 -17.85 -3.17 5.88
N TRP A 221 -17.48 -2.84 7.11
CA TRP A 221 -16.35 -1.99 7.46
C TRP A 221 -15.38 -2.74 8.38
N ARG A 222 -14.68 -3.74 7.85
CA ARG A 222 -13.47 -4.19 8.52
C ARG A 222 -12.46 -3.07 8.43
N ASP A 223 -11.98 -2.68 9.60
CA ASP A 223 -10.88 -1.75 9.78
C ASP A 223 -9.77 -2.04 8.76
N SER A 224 -9.37 -1.01 8.01
CA SER A 224 -8.40 -1.09 6.91
C SER A 224 -6.99 -1.47 7.36
N SER A 225 -6.80 -1.77 8.62
CA SER A 225 -5.54 -2.20 9.23
C SER A 225 -5.38 -3.73 9.33
N THR A 226 -6.38 -4.53 8.90
CA THR A 226 -6.22 -5.99 8.94
C THR A 226 -5.35 -6.43 7.77
N PRO A 227 -4.16 -6.98 8.00
CA PRO A 227 -3.34 -7.57 6.95
C PRO A 227 -4.12 -8.66 6.24
N ILE A 228 -3.96 -8.78 4.93
CA ILE A 228 -4.50 -9.90 4.17
C ILE A 228 -3.66 -11.12 4.57
N TYR A 229 -4.06 -11.82 5.64
CA TYR A 229 -3.44 -13.07 6.05
C TYR A 229 -3.86 -14.17 5.07
N PHE A 230 -2.88 -14.78 4.48
CA PHE A 230 -3.00 -16.04 3.76
C PHE A 230 -3.29 -17.18 4.75
N ASP A 231 -3.99 -18.20 4.31
CA ASP A 231 -4.32 -19.37 5.12
C ASP A 231 -3.04 -20.05 5.62
N SER A 232 -2.92 -20.18 6.93
CA SER A 232 -1.69 -20.13 7.71
C SER A 232 -0.76 -21.37 7.65
N GLU A 233 -1.06 -22.41 6.87
CA GLU A 233 -0.25 -23.63 6.94
C GLU A 233 0.92 -23.71 5.93
N GLN A 234 1.02 -22.84 4.93
CA GLN A 234 1.99 -23.00 3.83
C GLN A 234 2.83 -21.76 3.46
N ILE A 235 2.78 -20.65 4.19
CA ILE A 235 3.51 -19.45 3.78
C ILE A 235 4.92 -19.48 4.36
N PRO A 236 5.96 -19.43 3.52
CA PRO A 236 7.33 -19.29 3.98
C PRO A 236 7.51 -17.90 4.65
N ILE A 237 8.35 -17.87 5.69
CA ILE A 237 8.77 -16.60 6.32
C ILE A 237 9.37 -15.70 5.22
N PRO A 238 8.94 -14.42 5.12
CA PRO A 238 9.47 -13.50 4.13
C PRO A 238 10.99 -13.44 4.12
N PRO A 239 11.67 -13.47 2.96
CA PRO A 239 13.10 -13.42 2.88
C PRO A 239 13.64 -12.05 3.31
N VAL A 240 14.78 -12.06 4.02
CA VAL A 240 15.56 -10.86 4.37
C VAL A 240 16.86 -10.89 3.59
N LEU A 241 17.00 -9.95 2.64
CA LEU A 241 18.14 -9.85 1.71
C LEU A 241 19.02 -8.64 2.04
N LYS A 242 20.30 -8.73 1.75
CA LYS A 242 21.24 -7.61 1.85
C LYS A 242 21.52 -7.03 0.47
N THR A 243 21.53 -5.69 0.35
CA THR A 243 21.90 -5.01 -0.90
C THR A 243 22.84 -3.85 -0.65
N ILE A 244 23.65 -3.54 -1.66
CA ILE A 244 24.39 -2.29 -1.77
C ILE A 244 23.97 -1.68 -3.12
N ALA A 245 22.85 -0.96 -3.10
CA ALA A 245 22.25 -0.45 -4.34
C ALA A 245 23.21 0.42 -5.16
N ALA A 246 24.14 1.14 -4.52
CA ALA A 246 25.14 1.96 -5.19
C ALA A 246 26.04 1.14 -6.14
N THR A 247 26.43 -0.05 -5.75
CA THR A 247 27.32 -0.95 -6.51
C THR A 247 26.56 -2.05 -7.26
N GLY A 248 25.28 -2.28 -6.92
CA GLY A 248 24.46 -3.35 -7.49
C GLY A 248 24.61 -4.70 -6.79
N VAL A 249 25.41 -4.80 -5.73
CA VAL A 249 25.55 -6.05 -4.95
C VAL A 249 24.22 -6.43 -4.32
N GLY A 250 23.82 -7.70 -4.43
CA GLY A 250 22.57 -8.25 -3.88
C GLY A 250 21.30 -7.92 -4.69
N VAL A 251 21.42 -7.12 -5.78
CA VAL A 251 20.25 -6.72 -6.57
C VAL A 251 19.78 -7.82 -7.51
N ALA A 252 20.68 -8.67 -7.99
CA ALA A 252 20.32 -9.83 -8.81
C ALA A 252 19.50 -10.84 -8.00
N GLU A 253 19.92 -11.12 -6.76
CA GLU A 253 19.21 -11.99 -5.81
C GLU A 253 17.84 -11.41 -5.45
N LEU A 254 17.76 -10.09 -5.24
CA LEU A 254 16.48 -9.42 -5.00
C LEU A 254 15.55 -9.55 -6.21
N SER A 255 16.04 -9.32 -7.42
CA SER A 255 15.23 -9.45 -8.63
C SER A 255 14.71 -10.87 -8.84
N GLU A 256 15.49 -11.87 -8.47
CA GLU A 256 15.08 -13.26 -8.48
C GLU A 256 14.01 -13.57 -7.43
N ALA A 257 14.19 -13.09 -6.19
CA ALA A 257 13.21 -13.26 -5.13
C ALA A 257 11.84 -12.61 -5.48
N ILE A 258 11.85 -11.45 -6.14
CA ILE A 258 10.63 -10.79 -6.63
C ILE A 258 9.90 -11.67 -7.64
N ILE A 259 10.61 -12.27 -8.60
CA ILE A 259 10.01 -13.16 -9.60
C ILE A 259 9.47 -14.43 -8.93
N GLN A 260 10.25 -15.06 -8.04
CA GLN A 260 9.85 -16.27 -7.34
C GLN A 260 8.61 -16.06 -6.46
N HIS A 261 8.51 -14.92 -5.77
CA HIS A 261 7.34 -14.58 -4.99
C HIS A 261 6.09 -14.47 -5.88
N PHE A 262 6.20 -13.82 -7.02
CA PHE A 262 5.07 -13.69 -7.95
C PHE A 262 4.62 -15.04 -8.52
N GLU A 263 5.56 -15.91 -8.89
CA GLU A 263 5.24 -17.26 -9.36
C GLU A 263 4.60 -18.10 -8.23
N LEU A 264 5.03 -17.92 -6.98
CA LEU A 264 4.38 -18.54 -5.83
C LEU A 264 2.93 -18.08 -5.68
N LEU A 265 2.67 -16.78 -5.75
CA LEU A 265 1.31 -16.21 -5.66
C LEU A 265 0.40 -16.77 -6.76
N LYS A 266 0.91 -16.91 -7.99
CA LYS A 266 0.17 -17.53 -9.10
C LYS A 266 -0.16 -18.99 -8.80
N LYS A 267 0.85 -19.75 -8.39
CA LYS A 267 0.72 -21.20 -8.12
C LYS A 267 -0.25 -21.51 -6.99
N THR A 268 -0.31 -20.66 -5.97
CA THR A 268 -1.19 -20.82 -4.82
C THR A 268 -2.59 -20.24 -5.03
N GLY A 269 -2.83 -19.48 -6.11
CA GLY A 269 -4.08 -18.74 -6.35
C GLY A 269 -4.23 -17.49 -5.48
N GLU A 270 -3.21 -17.14 -4.71
CA GLU A 270 -3.23 -15.95 -3.84
C GLU A 270 -3.15 -14.64 -4.63
N LEU A 271 -2.57 -14.67 -5.85
CA LEU A 271 -2.53 -13.50 -6.73
C LEU A 271 -3.94 -12.99 -7.03
N ASP A 272 -4.86 -13.89 -7.39
CA ASP A 272 -6.22 -13.54 -7.75
C ASP A 272 -6.99 -13.00 -6.54
N LYS A 273 -6.79 -13.59 -5.36
CA LYS A 273 -7.39 -13.10 -4.10
C LYS A 273 -6.89 -11.69 -3.79
N LYS A 274 -5.58 -11.46 -3.83
CA LYS A 274 -4.95 -10.17 -3.57
C LYS A 274 -5.45 -9.09 -4.54
N ARG A 275 -5.55 -9.41 -5.82
CA ARG A 275 -6.08 -8.53 -6.87
C ARG A 275 -7.57 -8.24 -6.69
N LEU A 276 -8.36 -9.24 -6.31
CA LEU A 276 -9.79 -9.06 -6.01
C LEU A 276 -10.01 -8.11 -4.83
N GLU A 277 -9.24 -8.27 -3.76
CA GLU A 277 -9.31 -7.34 -2.61
C GLU A 277 -8.88 -5.92 -2.99
N SER A 278 -7.84 -5.77 -3.82
CA SER A 278 -7.46 -4.48 -4.40
C SER A 278 -8.60 -3.83 -5.20
N ILE A 279 -9.32 -4.61 -6.02
CA ILE A 279 -10.47 -4.12 -6.79
C ILE A 279 -11.61 -3.70 -5.87
N LYS A 280 -11.94 -4.49 -4.85
CA LYS A 280 -12.97 -4.13 -3.85
C LYS A 280 -12.65 -2.81 -3.17
N TYR A 281 -11.39 -2.63 -2.76
CA TYR A 281 -10.93 -1.38 -2.18
C TYR A 281 -11.08 -0.20 -3.15
N GLN A 282 -10.65 -0.36 -4.42
CA GLN A 282 -10.79 0.68 -5.45
C GLN A 282 -12.26 1.08 -5.67
N LEU A 283 -13.18 0.12 -5.68
CA LEU A 283 -14.62 0.38 -5.78
C LEU A 283 -15.12 1.19 -4.58
N GLY A 284 -14.70 0.83 -3.36
CA GLY A 284 -15.04 1.60 -2.15
C GLY A 284 -14.52 3.05 -2.21
N GLN A 285 -13.26 3.23 -2.63
CA GLN A 285 -12.67 4.56 -2.79
C GLN A 285 -13.37 5.39 -3.87
N PHE A 286 -13.76 4.76 -4.98
CA PHE A 286 -14.53 5.44 -6.02
C PHE A 286 -15.85 5.99 -5.47
N ILE A 287 -16.62 5.17 -4.76
CA ILE A 287 -17.88 5.60 -4.14
C ILE A 287 -17.65 6.71 -3.11
N PHE A 288 -16.62 6.56 -2.26
CA PHE A 288 -16.29 7.59 -1.27
C PHE A 288 -15.97 8.94 -1.92
N ASP A 289 -15.22 8.94 -3.01
CA ASP A 289 -14.87 10.16 -3.74
C ASP A 289 -16.10 10.80 -4.42
N GLU A 290 -16.99 10.00 -5.03
CA GLU A 290 -18.23 10.49 -5.63
C GLU A 290 -19.14 11.13 -4.56
N VAL A 291 -19.31 10.46 -3.41
CA VAL A 291 -20.05 11.02 -2.28
C VAL A 291 -19.39 12.31 -1.77
N SER A 292 -18.07 12.34 -1.67
CA SER A 292 -17.33 13.53 -1.23
C SER A 292 -17.49 14.70 -2.20
N GLN A 293 -17.53 14.46 -3.51
CA GLN A 293 -17.81 15.49 -4.51
C GLN A 293 -19.23 16.03 -4.36
N VAL A 294 -20.22 15.17 -4.16
CA VAL A 294 -21.60 15.59 -3.91
C VAL A 294 -21.68 16.43 -2.63
N LEU A 295 -21.04 16.01 -1.54
CA LEU A 295 -21.01 16.75 -0.27
C LEU A 295 -20.37 18.14 -0.38
N ASN A 296 -19.42 18.31 -1.28
CA ASN A 296 -18.73 19.57 -1.52
C ASN A 296 -19.37 20.41 -2.65
N SER A 297 -20.42 19.90 -3.31
CA SER A 297 -21.17 20.68 -4.31
C SER A 297 -21.87 21.88 -3.65
N PRO A 298 -21.95 23.05 -4.33
CA PRO A 298 -22.48 24.28 -3.73
C PRO A 298 -23.83 24.10 -3.00
N PRO A 299 -24.86 23.46 -3.58
CA PRO A 299 -26.18 23.34 -2.91
C PRO A 299 -26.14 22.48 -1.65
N VAL A 300 -25.21 21.47 -1.58
CA VAL A 300 -25.08 20.59 -0.43
C VAL A 300 -24.18 21.20 0.63
N SER A 301 -23.14 21.92 0.21
CA SER A 301 -22.25 22.63 1.15
C SER A 301 -22.96 23.78 1.85
N GLU A 302 -23.84 24.52 1.16
CA GLU A 302 -24.69 25.55 1.76
C GLU A 302 -25.65 24.96 2.80
N LEU A 303 -26.33 23.85 2.45
CA LEU A 303 -27.20 23.14 3.39
C LEU A 303 -26.41 22.65 4.61
N ARG A 304 -25.24 22.08 4.40
CA ARG A 304 -24.34 21.62 5.48
C ARG A 304 -23.97 22.76 6.42
N ASN A 305 -23.62 23.94 5.89
CA ASN A 305 -23.26 25.09 6.70
C ASN A 305 -24.49 25.59 7.52
N ASN A 306 -25.67 25.67 6.91
CA ASN A 306 -26.89 26.03 7.60
C ASN A 306 -27.24 25.04 8.73
N LEU A 307 -27.16 23.73 8.46
CA LEU A 307 -27.38 22.71 9.49
C LEU A 307 -26.34 22.78 10.62
N ALA A 308 -25.09 23.07 10.29
CA ALA A 308 -24.02 23.24 11.30
C ALA A 308 -24.32 24.45 12.22
N GLU A 309 -24.82 25.55 11.67
CA GLU A 309 -25.27 26.71 12.48
C GLU A 309 -26.44 26.34 13.41
N GLN A 310 -27.43 25.57 12.91
CA GLN A 310 -28.53 25.10 13.74
C GLN A 310 -28.08 24.17 14.89
N VAL A 311 -27.10 23.33 14.63
CA VAL A 311 -26.48 22.50 15.66
C VAL A 311 -25.70 23.35 16.67
N PHE A 312 -24.92 24.32 16.19
CA PHE A 312 -24.16 25.24 17.05
C PHE A 312 -25.03 26.00 18.04
N ILE A 313 -26.19 26.50 17.58
CA ILE A 313 -27.17 27.19 18.42
C ILE A 313 -28.12 26.24 19.17
N ARG A 314 -27.81 24.91 19.18
CA ARG A 314 -28.57 23.86 19.88
C ARG A 314 -30.05 23.72 19.47
N LYS A 315 -30.41 24.09 18.25
CA LYS A 315 -31.75 23.84 17.69
C LYS A 315 -31.91 22.45 17.11
N LEU A 316 -30.84 21.84 16.72
CA LEU A 316 -30.73 20.47 16.19
C LEU A 316 -29.57 19.76 16.85
N ASP A 317 -29.65 18.43 16.96
CA ASP A 317 -28.52 17.58 17.28
C ASP A 317 -27.78 17.18 16.00
N VAL A 318 -26.52 16.73 16.16
CA VAL A 318 -25.63 16.36 15.02
C VAL A 318 -26.20 15.21 14.20
N TYR A 319 -26.85 14.22 14.85
CA TYR A 319 -27.42 13.07 14.17
C TYR A 319 -28.60 13.48 13.27
N SER A 320 -29.55 14.25 13.82
CA SER A 320 -30.72 14.76 13.06
C SER A 320 -30.28 15.63 11.87
N ALA A 321 -29.26 16.49 12.07
CA ALA A 321 -28.70 17.31 11.00
C ALA A 321 -28.03 16.42 9.91
N GLY A 322 -27.30 15.40 10.32
CA GLY A 322 -26.67 14.44 9.41
C GLY A 322 -27.70 13.66 8.58
N MET A 323 -28.77 13.18 9.20
CA MET A 323 -29.86 12.50 8.50
C MET A 323 -30.58 13.40 7.49
N ALA A 324 -30.83 14.67 7.85
CA ALA A 324 -31.41 15.64 6.93
C ALA A 324 -30.54 15.89 5.69
N LEU A 325 -29.23 15.97 5.90
CA LEU A 325 -28.24 16.08 4.80
C LEU A 325 -28.24 14.83 3.91
N PHE A 326 -28.22 13.64 4.51
CA PHE A 326 -28.23 12.36 3.81
C PHE A 326 -29.48 12.16 2.94
N HIS A 327 -30.67 12.44 3.47
CA HIS A 327 -31.91 12.40 2.69
C HIS A 327 -31.90 13.35 1.49
N LYS A 328 -31.29 14.52 1.64
CA LYS A 328 -31.20 15.48 0.52
C LYS A 328 -30.29 14.99 -0.60
N ILE A 329 -29.25 14.21 -0.27
CA ILE A 329 -28.33 13.57 -1.24
C ILE A 329 -29.08 12.47 -2.00
N GLN A 330 -29.80 11.58 -1.30
CA GLN A 330 -30.56 10.49 -1.92
C GLN A 330 -31.63 10.99 -2.91
N LEU A 331 -32.32 12.08 -2.59
CA LEU A 331 -33.36 12.65 -3.46
C LEU A 331 -32.82 13.26 -4.76
N LYS A 332 -31.52 13.58 -4.83
CA LYS A 332 -30.89 14.07 -6.07
C LYS A 332 -30.56 12.95 -7.03
N GLU A 333 -30.15 11.78 -6.55
CA GLU A 333 -29.80 10.64 -7.40
C GLU A 333 -31.04 10.06 -8.08
N THR A 334 -32.19 9.99 -7.41
CA THR A 334 -33.44 9.52 -8.00
C THR A 334 -33.96 10.42 -9.11
N LYS A 335 -33.62 11.71 -9.13
CA LYS A 335 -34.01 12.64 -10.20
C LYS A 335 -33.03 12.67 -11.39
N GLY A 336 -31.76 12.29 -11.18
CA GLY A 336 -30.75 12.18 -12.24
C GLY A 336 -30.88 10.89 -13.05
N ALA A 337 -31.26 9.79 -12.42
CA ALA A 337 -31.39 8.48 -13.06
C ALA A 337 -32.64 8.34 -13.98
N ALA A 338 -33.59 9.28 -13.92
CA ALA A 338 -34.78 9.25 -14.74
C ALA A 338 -34.59 9.85 -16.16
N HIS A 339 -33.38 10.31 -16.52
CA HIS A 339 -33.13 10.99 -17.80
C HIS A 339 -32.14 10.29 -18.75
N GLU A 340 -31.58 9.13 -18.37
CA GLU A 340 -30.76 8.34 -19.28
C GLU A 340 -31.35 6.92 -19.43
N SER A 341 -32.41 6.81 -20.24
CA SER A 341 -32.73 5.56 -20.90
C SER A 341 -31.74 5.38 -22.05
N PRO A 342 -31.02 4.26 -22.16
CA PRO A 342 -30.25 3.97 -23.35
C PRO A 342 -31.23 3.76 -24.48
N GLN A 343 -31.19 4.63 -25.47
CA GLN A 343 -31.72 4.28 -26.79
C GLN A 343 -30.76 3.34 -27.47
N ASP A 344 -31.25 2.26 -27.95
CA ASP A 344 -30.76 1.13 -28.73
C ASP A 344 -29.41 1.25 -29.46
#